data_614834a0cecf2f7b9cd2e137953632b0
#
_entry.id   614834a0cecf2f7b9cd2e137953632b0
#
_cell.length_a   1.000
_cell.length_b   1.000
_cell.length_c   1.000
_cell.angle_alpha   90.00
_cell.angle_beta   90.00
_cell.angle_gamma   90.00
#
_symmetry.space_group_name_H-M   'P 1'
#
loop_
_entity.id
_entity.type
_entity.pdbx_description
1 polymer ?
#
loop_
_entity_poly.entity_id
_entity_poly.type
_entity_poly.pdbx_seq_one_letter_code
_entity_poly.pdbx_strand_id
1 'polypeptide(L)'
;VLFRSKGSPRARGLGPGDYLSLRSARGEPFSFRIAALLAADTELVSSDLMLLNAEDFRRFFDFPADRFTDIVLRVRNPAEVRKVAEKISLALPDTRPILREEILRTYDAVFGWRQGLVFVLLTGAMLAFVIFAWDRASGLSGEERREIGILKAIGWETGDVLRMKFWEGAALSLMAFLLGYLLAYVHVFHFSAILFAPVLKGWAVLYPDFRPVPFVDGLQVATLFFFSVFPYTVATIIPIWRAAITDPDQVMR
;
A
#
# COMPACT_ATOMS: atom_id res chain seq x y z
N VAL A 1 8.45 -34.22 -10.61
CA VAL A 1 9.11 -32.90 -10.52
C VAL A 1 8.22 -32.01 -9.69
N LEU A 2 8.71 -31.59 -8.53
CA LEU A 2 7.96 -30.75 -7.58
C LEU A 2 8.54 -29.34 -7.61
N PHE A 3 7.67 -28.33 -7.84
CA PHE A 3 8.00 -26.93 -7.64
C PHE A 3 7.35 -26.46 -6.34
N ARG A 4 8.10 -25.77 -5.50
CA ARG A 4 7.63 -25.34 -4.18
C ARG A 4 8.02 -23.88 -3.91
N SER A 5 7.18 -23.17 -3.17
CA SER A 5 7.51 -21.84 -2.66
C SER A 5 8.51 -21.89 -1.49
N LYS A 6 9.38 -20.87 -1.39
CA LYS A 6 10.34 -20.71 -0.29
C LYS A 6 9.69 -20.42 1.07
N GLY A 7 8.44 -19.97 1.10
CA GLY A 7 7.78 -19.39 2.28
C GLY A 7 7.10 -20.36 3.23
N SER A 8 7.05 -21.65 2.96
CA SER A 8 6.41 -22.58 3.89
C SER A 8 7.28 -22.82 5.14
N PRO A 9 6.85 -22.44 6.36
CA PRO A 9 7.61 -22.65 7.60
C PRO A 9 7.86 -24.13 7.92
N ARG A 10 7.12 -25.03 7.27
CA ARG A 10 7.32 -26.48 7.35
C ARG A 10 8.37 -27.00 6.36
N ALA A 11 8.87 -26.16 5.48
CA ALA A 11 9.94 -26.49 4.55
C ALA A 11 11.32 -26.30 5.20
N ARG A 12 11.62 -27.07 6.20
CA ARG A 12 12.91 -27.10 6.89
C ARG A 12 14.06 -27.25 5.90
N GLY A 13 14.52 -26.11 5.34
CA GLY A 13 15.75 -26.05 4.57
C GLY A 13 15.84 -26.90 3.29
N LEU A 14 14.72 -27.41 2.77
CA LEU A 14 14.73 -28.22 1.56
C LEU A 14 14.98 -27.34 0.33
N GLY A 15 15.96 -27.71 -0.46
CA GLY A 15 16.37 -27.03 -1.68
C GLY A 15 16.09 -27.86 -2.96
N PRO A 16 16.42 -27.29 -4.13
CA PRO A 16 16.39 -28.04 -5.38
C PRO A 16 17.31 -29.26 -5.29
N GLY A 17 16.80 -30.43 -5.68
CA GLY A 17 17.49 -31.70 -5.63
C GLY A 17 17.13 -32.58 -4.43
N ASP A 18 16.57 -31.99 -3.36
CA ASP A 18 16.12 -32.72 -2.17
C ASP A 18 14.83 -33.50 -2.44
N TYR A 19 14.51 -34.42 -1.54
CA TYR A 19 13.31 -35.23 -1.61
C TYR A 19 12.29 -34.81 -0.56
N LEU A 20 11.04 -34.62 -1.00
CA LEU A 20 9.89 -34.40 -0.15
C LEU A 20 9.05 -35.67 -0.08
N SER A 21 8.96 -36.28 1.11
CA SER A 21 8.13 -37.45 1.34
C SER A 21 6.76 -37.03 1.84
N LEU A 22 5.70 -37.44 1.12
CA LEU A 22 4.30 -37.22 1.45
C LEU A 22 3.59 -38.55 1.50
N ARG A 23 2.47 -38.63 2.21
CA ARG A 23 1.59 -39.80 2.21
C ARG A 23 0.35 -39.51 1.39
N SER A 24 -0.02 -40.44 0.51
CA SER A 24 -1.27 -40.36 -0.24
C SER A 24 -2.48 -40.51 0.70
N ALA A 25 -3.69 -40.27 0.20
CA ALA A 25 -4.93 -40.47 0.94
C ALA A 25 -5.10 -41.95 1.38
N ARG A 26 -4.46 -42.89 0.69
CA ARG A 26 -4.44 -44.31 1.03
C ARG A 26 -3.35 -44.67 2.03
N GLY A 27 -2.55 -43.71 2.48
CA GLY A 27 -1.46 -43.91 3.44
C GLY A 27 -0.14 -44.38 2.83
N GLU A 28 -0.06 -44.55 1.51
CA GLU A 28 1.15 -44.94 0.79
C GLU A 28 2.19 -43.80 0.80
N PRO A 29 3.45 -44.08 1.08
CA PRO A 29 4.50 -43.08 1.04
C PRO A 29 4.92 -42.77 -0.40
N PHE A 30 4.93 -41.48 -0.76
CA PHE A 30 5.45 -41.00 -2.04
C PHE A 30 6.62 -40.07 -1.77
N SER A 31 7.67 -40.20 -2.56
CA SER A 31 8.86 -39.34 -2.48
C SER A 31 9.02 -38.54 -3.76
N PHE A 32 8.91 -37.22 -3.66
CA PHE A 32 9.03 -36.31 -4.80
C PHE A 32 10.36 -35.58 -4.75
N ARG A 33 11.10 -35.60 -5.84
CA ARG A 33 12.30 -34.79 -5.98
C ARG A 33 11.94 -33.34 -6.30
N ILE A 34 12.45 -32.39 -5.52
CA ILE A 34 12.26 -30.95 -5.73
C ILE A 34 13.10 -30.54 -6.94
N ALA A 35 12.46 -30.11 -8.03
CA ALA A 35 13.15 -29.63 -9.23
C ALA A 35 13.54 -28.17 -9.11
N ALA A 36 12.64 -27.33 -8.59
CA ALA A 36 12.88 -25.91 -8.40
C ALA A 36 12.00 -25.34 -7.27
N LEU A 37 12.35 -24.16 -6.79
CA LEU A 37 11.55 -23.37 -5.89
C LEU A 37 10.92 -22.20 -6.67
N LEU A 38 9.67 -21.87 -6.34
CA LEU A 38 9.02 -20.69 -6.88
C LEU A 38 9.71 -19.44 -6.38
N ALA A 39 9.71 -18.38 -7.18
CA ALA A 39 10.38 -17.14 -6.86
C ALA A 39 9.75 -16.48 -5.60
N ALA A 40 10.59 -15.81 -4.80
CA ALA A 40 10.14 -15.21 -3.54
C ALA A 40 9.14 -14.05 -3.73
N ASP A 41 9.18 -13.37 -4.86
CA ASP A 41 8.26 -12.31 -5.24
C ASP A 41 6.84 -12.81 -5.53
N THR A 42 6.69 -14.09 -5.85
CA THR A 42 5.38 -14.75 -6.04
C THR A 42 4.85 -15.40 -4.77
N GLU A 43 5.54 -15.29 -3.64
CA GLU A 43 5.27 -16.01 -2.39
C GLU A 43 3.85 -15.80 -1.87
N LEU A 44 3.29 -14.60 -2.03
CA LEU A 44 1.93 -14.28 -1.60
C LEU A 44 0.88 -15.21 -2.23
N VAL A 45 1.10 -15.63 -3.48
CA VAL A 45 0.18 -16.48 -4.25
C VAL A 45 0.63 -17.94 -4.25
N SER A 46 1.93 -18.17 -4.14
CA SER A 46 2.54 -19.48 -4.34
C SER A 46 2.98 -20.19 -3.06
N SER A 47 2.78 -19.56 -1.87
CA SER A 47 3.24 -20.15 -0.60
C SER A 47 2.69 -21.55 -0.31
N ASP A 48 1.45 -21.81 -0.72
CA ASP A 48 0.76 -23.09 -0.54
C ASP A 48 0.70 -23.91 -1.83
N LEU A 49 1.33 -23.42 -2.90
CA LEU A 49 1.28 -24.05 -4.21
C LEU A 49 2.40 -25.07 -4.37
N MET A 50 2.01 -26.29 -4.73
CA MET A 50 2.91 -27.32 -5.18
C MET A 50 2.55 -27.72 -6.59
N LEU A 51 3.48 -27.60 -7.53
CA LEU A 51 3.30 -28.03 -8.91
C LEU A 51 3.88 -29.44 -9.07
N LEU A 52 3.05 -30.37 -9.47
CA LEU A 52 3.42 -31.75 -9.76
C LEU A 52 3.31 -32.03 -11.26
N ASN A 53 4.08 -32.98 -11.75
CA ASN A 53 3.83 -33.57 -13.04
C ASN A 53 2.45 -34.27 -13.04
N ALA A 54 1.74 -34.26 -14.18
CA ALA A 54 0.41 -34.86 -14.28
C ALA A 54 0.37 -36.36 -13.93
N GLU A 55 1.42 -37.11 -14.26
CA GLU A 55 1.53 -38.52 -13.90
C GLU A 55 1.68 -38.72 -12.39
N ASP A 56 2.58 -37.92 -11.76
CA ASP A 56 2.83 -37.98 -10.33
C ASP A 56 1.59 -37.55 -9.55
N PHE A 57 0.87 -36.53 -10.03
CA PHE A 57 -0.40 -36.09 -9.47
C PHE A 57 -1.45 -37.21 -9.49
N ARG A 58 -1.62 -37.84 -10.66
CA ARG A 58 -2.58 -38.93 -10.83
C ARG A 58 -2.28 -40.11 -9.93
N ARG A 59 -1.03 -40.50 -9.83
CA ARG A 59 -0.60 -41.59 -8.91
C ARG A 59 -0.83 -41.22 -7.46
N PHE A 60 -0.48 -40.02 -7.07
CA PHE A 60 -0.57 -39.60 -5.67
C PHE A 60 -2.01 -39.47 -5.18
N PHE A 61 -2.91 -38.93 -6.04
CA PHE A 61 -4.32 -38.73 -5.72
C PHE A 61 -5.23 -39.85 -6.21
N ASP A 62 -4.70 -40.87 -6.85
CA ASP A 62 -5.46 -41.94 -7.54
C ASP A 62 -6.49 -41.37 -8.51
N PHE A 63 -6.07 -40.37 -9.27
CA PHE A 63 -6.95 -39.58 -10.13
C PHE A 63 -7.07 -40.22 -11.51
N PRO A 64 -8.29 -40.46 -12.04
CA PRO A 64 -8.48 -41.09 -13.33
C PRO A 64 -7.84 -40.34 -14.48
N ALA A 65 -7.31 -41.04 -15.45
CA ALA A 65 -6.58 -40.45 -16.60
C ALA A 65 -7.49 -39.66 -17.56
N ASP A 66 -8.76 -39.98 -17.57
CA ASP A 66 -9.81 -39.40 -18.44
C ASP A 66 -10.50 -38.18 -17.81
N ARG A 67 -10.13 -37.81 -16.62
CA ARG A 67 -10.74 -36.68 -15.89
C ARG A 67 -9.78 -35.54 -15.67
N PHE A 68 -10.34 -34.34 -15.57
CA PHE A 68 -9.64 -33.09 -15.25
C PHE A 68 -10.48 -32.33 -14.23
N THR A 69 -9.81 -31.66 -13.29
CA THR A 69 -10.47 -30.78 -12.33
C THR A 69 -10.87 -29.46 -12.97
N ASP A 70 -9.99 -28.90 -13.80
CA ASP A 70 -10.15 -27.61 -14.43
C ASP A 70 -9.65 -27.61 -15.87
N ILE A 71 -10.30 -26.83 -16.72
CA ILE A 71 -9.90 -26.61 -18.10
C ILE A 71 -9.60 -25.13 -18.29
N VAL A 72 -8.37 -24.80 -18.68
CA VAL A 72 -7.97 -23.42 -18.95
C VAL A 72 -8.15 -23.12 -20.44
N LEU A 73 -8.96 -22.09 -20.72
CA LEU A 73 -9.23 -21.63 -22.07
C LEU A 73 -8.63 -20.25 -22.29
N ARG A 74 -7.96 -20.06 -23.43
CA ARG A 74 -7.49 -18.77 -23.86
C ARG A 74 -8.36 -18.23 -24.99
N VAL A 75 -9.10 -17.18 -24.73
CA VAL A 75 -9.90 -16.49 -25.75
C VAL A 75 -9.02 -15.47 -26.46
N ARG A 76 -9.02 -15.50 -27.82
CA ARG A 76 -8.17 -14.62 -28.64
C ARG A 76 -8.53 -13.15 -28.47
N ASN A 77 -9.84 -12.86 -28.43
CA ASN A 77 -10.35 -11.51 -28.26
C ASN A 77 -10.83 -11.30 -26.81
N PRO A 78 -10.17 -10.45 -26.03
CA PRO A 78 -10.58 -10.20 -24.64
C PRO A 78 -12.02 -9.69 -24.48
N ALA A 79 -12.55 -8.96 -25.47
CA ALA A 79 -13.92 -8.45 -25.43
C ALA A 79 -15.00 -9.54 -25.54
N GLU A 80 -14.64 -10.72 -26.04
CA GLU A 80 -15.55 -11.85 -26.23
C GLU A 80 -15.54 -12.84 -25.08
N VAL A 81 -14.64 -12.69 -24.10
CA VAL A 81 -14.46 -13.62 -22.98
C VAL A 81 -15.77 -13.91 -22.26
N ARG A 82 -16.56 -12.89 -21.98
CA ARG A 82 -17.87 -13.03 -21.30
C ARG A 82 -18.87 -13.80 -22.13
N LYS A 83 -18.97 -13.50 -23.44
CA LYS A 83 -19.88 -14.21 -24.36
C LYS A 83 -19.48 -15.67 -24.54
N VAL A 84 -18.17 -15.96 -24.58
CA VAL A 84 -17.67 -17.32 -24.64
C VAL A 84 -18.00 -18.09 -23.37
N ALA A 85 -17.85 -17.47 -22.20
CA ALA A 85 -18.21 -18.07 -20.92
C ALA A 85 -19.72 -18.42 -20.85
N GLU A 86 -20.59 -17.51 -21.29
CA GLU A 86 -22.04 -17.76 -21.38
C GLU A 86 -22.35 -18.95 -22.31
N LYS A 87 -21.72 -19.01 -23.48
CA LYS A 87 -21.89 -20.13 -24.42
C LYS A 87 -21.43 -21.47 -23.82
N ILE A 88 -20.32 -21.44 -23.04
CA ILE A 88 -19.84 -22.64 -22.34
C ILE A 88 -20.84 -23.10 -21.31
N SER A 89 -21.36 -22.19 -20.48
CA SER A 89 -22.39 -22.52 -19.47
C SER A 89 -23.66 -23.11 -20.09
N LEU A 90 -24.04 -22.62 -21.27
CA LEU A 90 -25.22 -23.16 -21.99
C LEU A 90 -24.94 -24.53 -22.62
N ALA A 91 -23.73 -24.74 -23.14
CA ALA A 91 -23.34 -26.00 -23.77
C ALA A 91 -22.98 -27.10 -22.76
N LEU A 92 -22.43 -26.71 -21.62
CA LEU A 92 -21.97 -27.60 -20.57
C LEU A 92 -22.52 -27.11 -19.21
N PRO A 93 -23.79 -27.44 -18.87
CA PRO A 93 -24.44 -26.93 -17.65
C PRO A 93 -23.75 -27.32 -16.35
N ASP A 94 -23.01 -28.42 -16.36
CA ASP A 94 -22.26 -28.92 -15.19
C ASP A 94 -20.92 -28.21 -14.99
N THR A 95 -20.60 -27.19 -15.83
CA THR A 95 -19.36 -26.45 -15.73
C THR A 95 -19.61 -25.01 -15.27
N ARG A 96 -18.67 -24.47 -14.49
CA ARG A 96 -18.68 -23.07 -14.08
C ARG A 96 -17.48 -22.36 -14.70
N PRO A 97 -17.67 -21.51 -15.72
CA PRO A 97 -16.60 -20.64 -16.19
C PRO A 97 -16.21 -19.62 -15.16
N ILE A 98 -14.94 -19.59 -14.78
CA ILE A 98 -14.37 -18.60 -13.87
C ILE A 98 -13.60 -17.58 -14.71
N LEU A 99 -14.01 -16.34 -14.71
CA LEU A 99 -13.38 -15.25 -15.44
C LEU A 99 -12.27 -14.61 -14.60
N ARG A 100 -11.25 -14.09 -15.28
CA ARG A 100 -10.19 -13.31 -14.62
C ARG A 100 -10.73 -12.17 -13.77
N GLU A 101 -11.79 -11.49 -14.23
CA GLU A 101 -12.45 -10.41 -13.48
C GLU A 101 -13.06 -10.90 -12.17
N GLU A 102 -13.61 -12.10 -12.14
CA GLU A 102 -14.16 -12.73 -10.94
C GLU A 102 -13.05 -13.05 -9.93
N ILE A 103 -11.94 -13.60 -10.39
CA ILE A 103 -10.78 -13.85 -9.56
C ILE A 103 -10.27 -12.53 -8.96
N LEU A 104 -10.09 -11.49 -9.78
CA LEU A 104 -9.62 -10.19 -9.32
C LEU A 104 -10.59 -9.57 -8.30
N ARG A 105 -11.91 -9.63 -8.53
CA ARG A 105 -12.91 -9.15 -7.55
C ARG A 105 -12.84 -9.90 -6.23
N THR A 106 -12.59 -11.20 -6.27
CA THR A 106 -12.43 -12.00 -5.06
C THR A 106 -11.17 -11.57 -4.29
N TYR A 107 -10.07 -11.34 -4.99
CA TYR A 107 -8.87 -10.79 -4.39
C TYR A 107 -9.11 -9.40 -3.81
N ASP A 108 -9.76 -8.51 -4.54
CA ASP A 108 -10.09 -7.16 -4.07
C ASP A 108 -11.01 -7.21 -2.83
N ALA A 109 -11.98 -8.12 -2.80
CA ALA A 109 -12.86 -8.28 -1.63
C ALA A 109 -12.10 -8.79 -0.40
N VAL A 110 -11.15 -9.71 -0.59
CA VAL A 110 -10.35 -10.27 0.52
C VAL A 110 -9.30 -9.27 1.02
N PHE A 111 -8.70 -8.50 0.11
CA PHE A 111 -7.61 -7.58 0.45
C PHE A 111 -8.04 -6.10 0.54
N GLY A 112 -9.24 -5.77 0.09
CA GLY A 112 -9.77 -4.39 0.07
C GLY A 112 -9.89 -3.73 1.44
N TRP A 113 -10.06 -4.51 2.52
CA TRP A 113 -10.06 -3.98 3.89
C TRP A 113 -8.73 -3.30 4.27
N ARG A 114 -7.62 -3.71 3.67
CA ARG A 114 -6.30 -3.08 3.87
C ARG A 114 -6.27 -1.66 3.33
N GLN A 115 -6.90 -1.44 2.17
CA GLN A 115 -7.07 -0.11 1.60
C GLN A 115 -7.94 0.76 2.51
N GLY A 116 -9.00 0.19 3.10
CA GLY A 116 -9.84 0.86 4.07
C GLY A 116 -9.07 1.32 5.31
N LEU A 117 -8.16 0.52 5.83
CA LEU A 117 -7.36 0.89 6.99
C LEU A 117 -6.33 1.99 6.66
N VAL A 118 -5.69 1.93 5.49
CA VAL A 118 -4.82 3.01 5.01
C VAL A 118 -5.62 4.30 4.82
N PHE A 119 -6.85 4.20 4.28
CA PHE A 119 -7.74 5.34 4.14
C PHE A 119 -8.13 5.96 5.49
N VAL A 120 -8.45 5.16 6.51
CA VAL A 120 -8.74 5.64 7.87
C VAL A 120 -7.53 6.36 8.48
N LEU A 121 -6.33 5.79 8.35
CA LEU A 121 -5.10 6.42 8.83
C LEU A 121 -4.82 7.75 8.12
N LEU A 122 -4.96 7.76 6.79
CA LEU A 122 -4.79 8.98 5.99
C LEU A 122 -5.82 10.05 6.37
N THR A 123 -7.09 9.67 6.53
CA THR A 123 -8.17 10.58 6.95
C THR A 123 -7.88 11.13 8.34
N GLY A 124 -7.44 10.30 9.30
CA GLY A 124 -7.05 10.75 10.63
C GLY A 124 -5.88 11.75 10.60
N ALA A 125 -4.86 11.47 9.79
CA ALA A 125 -3.73 12.37 9.60
C ALA A 125 -4.17 13.71 8.95
N MET A 126 -5.05 13.66 7.94
CA MET A 126 -5.60 14.86 7.30
C MET A 126 -6.45 15.68 8.26
N LEU A 127 -7.28 15.06 9.09
CA LEU A 127 -8.06 15.77 10.12
C LEU A 127 -7.15 16.44 11.15
N ALA A 128 -6.14 15.75 11.63
CA ALA A 128 -5.14 16.32 12.54
C ALA A 128 -4.43 17.52 11.89
N PHE A 129 -4.05 17.40 10.63
CA PHE A 129 -3.45 18.48 9.86
C PHE A 129 -4.40 19.67 9.71
N VAL A 130 -5.67 19.45 9.39
CA VAL A 130 -6.68 20.51 9.27
C VAL A 130 -6.89 21.23 10.59
N ILE A 131 -6.97 20.49 11.71
CA ILE A 131 -7.09 21.08 13.06
C ILE A 131 -5.87 21.97 13.36
N PHE A 132 -4.66 21.48 13.04
CA PHE A 132 -3.43 22.22 13.25
C PHE A 132 -3.34 23.48 12.38
N ALA A 133 -3.72 23.37 11.10
CA ALA A 133 -3.78 24.50 10.19
C ALA A 133 -4.85 25.53 10.61
N TRP A 134 -6.00 25.04 11.11
CA TRP A 134 -7.05 25.90 11.66
C TRP A 134 -6.59 26.65 12.92
N ASP A 135 -5.96 25.95 13.85
CA ASP A 135 -5.39 26.58 15.06
C ASP A 135 -4.41 27.68 14.65
N ARG A 136 -3.52 27.39 13.72
CA ARG A 136 -2.59 28.38 13.18
C ARG A 136 -3.29 29.54 12.45
N ALA A 137 -4.37 29.30 11.73
CA ALA A 137 -5.14 30.30 11.01
C ALA A 137 -6.04 31.13 11.93
N SER A 138 -6.40 30.63 13.11
CA SER A 138 -7.33 31.29 14.03
C SER A 138 -6.70 32.47 14.77
N GLY A 139 -5.38 32.53 14.87
CA GLY A 139 -4.72 33.67 15.50
C GLY A 139 -3.21 33.57 15.56
N LEU A 140 -2.57 34.71 15.48
CA LEU A 140 -1.15 34.86 15.77
C LEU A 140 -0.95 34.92 17.30
N SER A 141 0.17 34.38 17.78
CA SER A 141 0.58 34.55 19.17
C SER A 141 0.81 36.03 19.48
N GLY A 142 0.74 36.40 20.72
CA GLY A 142 1.03 37.79 21.17
C GLY A 142 2.43 38.24 20.71
N GLU A 143 3.40 37.34 20.75
CA GLU A 143 4.77 37.62 20.29
C GLU A 143 4.86 37.87 18.81
N GLU A 144 4.18 37.07 17.97
CA GLU A 144 4.16 37.28 16.50
C GLU A 144 3.47 38.59 16.13
N ARG A 145 2.39 38.95 16.80
CA ARG A 145 1.73 40.25 16.61
C ARG A 145 2.66 41.39 16.94
N ARG A 146 3.37 41.29 18.08
CA ARG A 146 4.34 42.29 18.48
C ARG A 146 5.50 42.40 17.48
N GLU A 147 6.00 41.29 16.96
CA GLU A 147 7.03 41.27 15.93
C GLU A 147 6.58 42.05 14.69
N ILE A 148 5.37 41.75 14.19
CA ILE A 148 4.78 42.45 13.04
C ILE A 148 4.62 43.96 13.36
N GLY A 149 4.17 44.32 14.56
CA GLY A 149 4.07 45.71 15.01
C GLY A 149 5.41 46.43 14.98
N ILE A 150 6.48 45.81 15.46
CA ILE A 150 7.85 46.37 15.46
C ILE A 150 8.32 46.55 13.99
N LEU A 151 8.14 45.53 13.13
CA LEU A 151 8.53 45.63 11.72
C LEU A 151 7.85 46.80 11.05
N LYS A 152 6.56 47.02 11.27
CA LYS A 152 5.82 48.13 10.75
C LYS A 152 6.29 49.48 11.32
N ALA A 153 6.63 49.56 12.59
CA ALA A 153 7.14 50.77 13.23
C ALA A 153 8.48 51.25 12.66
N ILE A 154 9.30 50.31 12.17
CA ILE A 154 10.57 50.65 11.49
C ILE A 154 10.41 50.85 9.97
N GLY A 155 9.16 50.87 9.46
CA GLY A 155 8.87 51.27 8.07
C GLY A 155 8.61 50.14 7.06
N TRP A 156 8.44 48.89 7.52
CA TRP A 156 8.05 47.79 6.62
C TRP A 156 6.61 47.96 6.15
N GLU A 157 6.41 47.76 4.86
CA GLU A 157 5.08 47.73 4.27
C GLU A 157 4.38 46.38 4.56
N THR A 158 3.05 46.40 4.50
CA THR A 158 2.24 45.20 4.67
C THR A 158 2.65 44.07 3.72
N GLY A 159 3.02 44.43 2.47
CA GLY A 159 3.50 43.53 1.45
C GLY A 159 4.82 42.82 1.81
N ASP A 160 5.73 43.54 2.44
CA ASP A 160 7.02 42.99 2.86
C ASP A 160 6.85 41.97 3.99
N VAL A 161 6.00 42.31 4.98
CA VAL A 161 5.65 41.37 6.09
C VAL A 161 4.99 40.12 5.54
N LEU A 162 4.04 40.26 4.62
CA LEU A 162 3.38 39.11 4.01
C LEU A 162 4.37 38.23 3.23
N ARG A 163 5.27 38.82 2.47
CA ARG A 163 6.27 38.09 1.69
C ARG A 163 7.25 37.33 2.60
N MET A 164 7.71 37.98 3.67
CA MET A 164 8.59 37.38 4.66
C MET A 164 7.91 36.17 5.32
N LYS A 165 6.69 36.35 5.83
CA LYS A 165 5.94 35.29 6.52
C LYS A 165 5.49 34.18 5.58
N PHE A 166 5.24 34.48 4.31
CA PHE A 166 5.00 33.45 3.29
C PHE A 166 6.20 32.53 3.13
N TRP A 167 7.41 33.09 2.99
CA TRP A 167 8.62 32.30 2.86
C TRP A 167 8.95 31.53 4.15
N GLU A 168 8.71 32.12 5.31
CA GLU A 168 8.84 31.44 6.59
C GLU A 168 7.90 30.21 6.68
N GLY A 169 6.64 30.38 6.36
CA GLY A 169 5.65 29.29 6.35
C GLY A 169 5.97 28.24 5.30
N ALA A 170 6.38 28.64 4.10
CA ALA A 170 6.79 27.73 3.04
C ALA A 170 8.05 26.93 3.42
N ALA A 171 9.04 27.59 4.00
CA ALA A 171 10.27 26.91 4.44
C ALA A 171 9.96 25.91 5.57
N LEU A 172 9.16 26.29 6.56
CA LEU A 172 8.79 25.40 7.67
C LEU A 172 8.00 24.19 7.18
N SER A 173 6.99 24.40 6.34
CA SER A 173 6.19 23.29 5.79
C SER A 173 6.99 22.38 4.88
N LEU A 174 7.92 22.92 4.09
CA LEU A 174 8.83 22.15 3.26
C LEU A 174 9.77 21.29 4.13
N MET A 175 10.37 21.89 5.16
CA MET A 175 11.24 21.14 6.08
C MET A 175 10.48 20.03 6.79
N ALA A 176 9.26 20.31 7.27
CA ALA A 176 8.40 19.31 7.90
C ALA A 176 8.07 18.18 6.93
N PHE A 177 7.72 18.49 5.67
CA PHE A 177 7.49 17.50 4.63
C PHE A 177 8.73 16.64 4.36
N LEU A 178 9.89 17.25 4.17
CA LEU A 178 11.14 16.53 3.89
C LEU A 178 11.54 15.61 5.04
N LEU A 179 11.40 16.08 6.28
CA LEU A 179 11.67 15.27 7.47
C LEU A 179 10.69 14.10 7.57
N GLY A 180 9.40 14.35 7.39
CA GLY A 180 8.37 13.31 7.39
C GLY A 180 8.58 12.28 6.28
N TYR A 181 8.92 12.73 5.07
CA TYR A 181 9.24 11.86 3.95
C TYR A 181 10.49 11.02 4.22
N LEU A 182 11.55 11.61 4.77
CA LEU A 182 12.77 10.90 5.13
C LEU A 182 12.50 9.81 6.18
N LEU A 183 11.74 10.14 7.22
CA LEU A 183 11.36 9.18 8.26
C LEU A 183 10.51 8.03 7.68
N ALA A 184 9.55 8.35 6.82
CA ALA A 184 8.74 7.36 6.13
C ALA A 184 9.59 6.46 5.23
N TYR A 185 10.51 7.06 4.46
CA TYR A 185 11.43 6.33 3.59
C TYR A 185 12.29 5.34 4.40
N VAL A 186 12.94 5.80 5.45
CA VAL A 186 13.76 4.95 6.33
C VAL A 186 12.90 3.84 6.96
N HIS A 187 11.68 4.16 7.43
CA HIS A 187 10.77 3.18 8.01
C HIS A 187 10.38 2.08 7.01
N VAL A 188 10.07 2.46 5.76
CA VAL A 188 9.64 1.50 4.74
C VAL A 188 10.81 0.70 4.17
N PHE A 189 11.90 1.36 3.79
CA PHE A 189 13.02 0.72 3.08
C PHE A 189 14.01 0.04 4.00
N HIS A 190 14.27 0.60 5.17
CA HIS A 190 15.24 0.04 6.11
C HIS A 190 14.58 -0.88 7.14
N PHE A 191 13.46 -0.47 7.72
CA PHE A 191 12.74 -1.24 8.73
C PHE A 191 11.62 -2.12 8.18
N SER A 192 11.49 -2.26 6.84
CA SER A 192 10.47 -3.10 6.19
C SER A 192 9.04 -2.82 6.68
N ALA A 193 8.71 -1.55 6.93
CA ALA A 193 7.42 -1.09 7.42
C ALA A 193 6.93 -1.80 8.70
N ILE A 194 7.82 -2.03 9.66
CA ILE A 194 7.58 -2.85 10.86
C ILE A 194 6.33 -2.42 11.64
N LEU A 195 6.05 -1.12 11.73
CA LEU A 195 4.85 -0.59 12.43
C LEU A 195 3.56 -1.01 11.73
N PHE A 196 3.59 -1.13 10.40
CA PHE A 196 2.42 -1.51 9.59
C PHE A 196 2.44 -2.99 9.20
N ALA A 197 3.48 -3.73 9.56
CA ALA A 197 3.61 -5.14 9.21
C ALA A 197 2.39 -5.99 9.60
N PRO A 198 1.77 -5.85 10.79
CA PRO A 198 0.58 -6.61 11.16
C PRO A 198 -0.61 -6.31 10.24
N VAL A 199 -0.73 -5.05 9.81
CA VAL A 199 -1.80 -4.61 8.90
C VAL A 199 -1.55 -5.08 7.47
N LEU A 200 -0.31 -4.95 7.00
CA LEU A 200 0.07 -5.33 5.64
C LEU A 200 0.04 -6.84 5.45
N LYS A 201 0.50 -7.60 6.43
CA LYS A 201 0.49 -9.07 6.40
C LYS A 201 -0.89 -9.66 6.71
N GLY A 202 -1.74 -8.93 7.41
CA GLY A 202 -3.05 -9.39 7.85
C GLY A 202 -2.94 -10.49 8.91
N TRP A 203 -4.07 -11.17 9.17
CA TRP A 203 -4.16 -12.28 10.13
C TRP A 203 -3.69 -13.62 9.55
N ALA A 204 -3.09 -13.61 8.36
CA ALA A 204 -2.61 -14.83 7.72
C ALA A 204 -1.37 -15.36 8.46
N VAL A 205 -1.60 -16.29 9.36
CA VAL A 205 -0.55 -17.07 10.07
C VAL A 205 0.32 -17.87 9.09
N LEU A 206 -0.15 -18.03 7.85
CA LEU A 206 0.49 -18.84 6.81
C LEU A 206 1.68 -18.14 6.13
N TYR A 207 1.84 -16.81 6.31
CA TYR A 207 2.89 -16.03 5.63
C TYR A 207 3.77 -15.22 6.58
N PRO A 208 4.48 -15.85 7.53
CA PRO A 208 5.28 -15.13 8.51
C PRO A 208 6.43 -14.34 7.90
N ASP A 209 6.96 -14.76 6.75
CA ASP A 209 8.19 -14.21 6.16
C ASP A 209 7.97 -13.31 4.92
N PHE A 210 6.71 -13.06 4.54
CA PHE A 210 6.42 -12.14 3.45
C PHE A 210 6.90 -10.72 3.77
N ARG A 211 7.82 -10.22 2.96
CA ARG A 211 8.29 -8.84 3.03
C ARG A 211 7.71 -8.05 1.87
N PRO A 212 6.88 -7.03 2.12
CA PRO A 212 6.42 -6.15 1.06
C PRO A 212 7.60 -5.53 0.33
N VAL A 213 7.56 -5.54 -1.01
CA VAL A 213 8.56 -4.84 -1.82
C VAL A 213 8.23 -3.36 -1.80
N PRO A 214 9.10 -2.49 -1.25
CA PRO A 214 8.82 -1.08 -1.18
C PRO A 214 8.91 -0.44 -2.58
N PHE A 215 7.96 0.40 -2.87
CA PHE A 215 7.87 1.14 -4.13
C PHE A 215 7.58 2.62 -3.86
N VAL A 216 8.24 3.51 -4.58
CA VAL A 216 8.00 4.96 -4.52
C VAL A 216 7.39 5.40 -5.83
N ASP A 217 6.18 5.91 -5.76
CA ASP A 217 5.51 6.56 -6.89
C ASP A 217 5.69 8.07 -6.82
N GLY A 218 6.33 8.65 -7.84
CA GLY A 218 6.58 10.08 -7.93
C GLY A 218 5.31 10.93 -7.91
N LEU A 219 4.21 10.45 -8.50
CA LEU A 219 2.94 11.16 -8.49
C LEU A 219 2.34 11.22 -7.08
N GLN A 220 2.42 10.12 -6.32
CA GLN A 220 1.96 10.08 -4.94
C GLN A 220 2.78 11.02 -4.05
N VAL A 221 4.11 11.04 -4.21
CA VAL A 221 4.98 11.96 -3.48
C VAL A 221 4.65 13.42 -3.81
N ALA A 222 4.45 13.76 -5.08
CA ALA A 222 4.05 15.09 -5.49
C ALA A 222 2.68 15.50 -4.94
N THR A 223 1.75 14.58 -4.89
CA THR A 223 0.42 14.78 -4.31
C THR A 223 0.51 15.05 -2.81
N LEU A 224 1.28 14.25 -2.07
CA LEU A 224 1.50 14.45 -0.64
C LEU A 224 2.22 15.78 -0.38
N PHE A 225 3.21 16.12 -1.18
CA PHE A 225 3.89 17.42 -1.11
C PHE A 225 2.89 18.56 -1.27
N PHE A 226 2.08 18.53 -2.31
CA PHE A 226 1.09 19.58 -2.56
C PHE A 226 0.10 19.72 -1.40
N PHE A 227 -0.48 18.62 -0.94
CA PHE A 227 -1.44 18.65 0.18
C PHE A 227 -0.83 18.96 1.55
N SER A 228 0.47 18.81 1.73
CA SER A 228 1.15 19.15 2.98
C SER A 228 1.62 20.59 3.01
N VAL A 229 2.27 21.06 1.94
CA VAL A 229 2.93 22.38 1.91
C VAL A 229 1.95 23.49 1.58
N PHE A 230 1.13 23.30 0.55
CA PHE A 230 0.28 24.38 0.04
C PHE A 230 -0.82 24.81 1.04
N PRO A 231 -1.64 23.93 1.63
CA PRO A 231 -2.70 24.36 2.54
C PRO A 231 -2.16 25.04 3.81
N TYR A 232 -1.04 24.55 4.34
CA TYR A 232 -0.40 25.17 5.51
C TYR A 232 0.08 26.60 5.18
N THR A 233 0.76 26.78 4.07
CA THR A 233 1.26 28.10 3.65
C THR A 233 0.11 29.09 3.44
N VAL A 234 -0.99 28.64 2.80
CA VAL A 234 -2.16 29.48 2.59
C VAL A 234 -2.88 29.81 3.91
N ALA A 235 -3.03 28.82 4.80
CA ALA A 235 -3.71 29.03 6.08
C ALA A 235 -2.99 30.07 6.97
N THR A 236 -1.68 30.15 6.89
CA THR A 236 -0.90 31.13 7.66
C THR A 236 -1.00 32.58 7.14
N ILE A 237 -1.29 32.77 5.85
CA ILE A 237 -1.37 34.12 5.25
C ILE A 237 -2.54 34.92 5.81
N ILE A 238 -3.70 34.31 6.05
CA ILE A 238 -4.93 35.00 6.49
C ILE A 238 -4.74 35.76 7.81
N PRO A 239 -4.27 35.12 8.91
CA PRO A 239 -4.07 35.83 10.17
C PRO A 239 -2.95 36.87 10.09
N ILE A 240 -1.90 36.60 9.33
CA ILE A 240 -0.79 37.52 9.12
C ILE A 240 -1.28 38.79 8.40
N TRP A 241 -2.05 38.62 7.34
CA TRP A 241 -2.64 39.76 6.62
C TRP A 241 -3.52 40.61 7.53
N ARG A 242 -4.39 39.98 8.35
CA ARG A 242 -5.22 40.69 9.33
C ARG A 242 -4.39 41.48 10.33
N ALA A 243 -3.33 40.89 10.86
CA ALA A 243 -2.43 41.59 11.79
C ALA A 243 -1.65 42.73 11.13
N ALA A 244 -1.23 42.51 9.88
CA ALA A 244 -0.45 43.49 9.13
C ALA A 244 -1.27 44.72 8.68
N ILE A 245 -2.60 44.64 8.60
CA ILE A 245 -3.47 45.80 8.30
C ILE A 245 -3.94 46.53 9.58
N THR A 246 -3.75 45.94 10.76
CA THR A 246 -4.13 46.59 12.04
C THR A 246 -3.10 47.64 12.44
N ASP A 247 -3.56 48.76 13.04
CA ASP A 247 -2.70 49.85 13.47
C ASP A 247 -1.67 49.38 14.52
N PRO A 248 -0.39 49.78 14.39
CA PRO A 248 0.67 49.35 15.33
C PRO A 248 0.37 49.65 16.81
N ASP A 249 -0.31 50.75 17.07
CA ASP A 249 -0.66 51.18 18.44
C ASP A 249 -1.62 50.22 19.13
N GLN A 250 -2.47 49.53 18.38
CA GLN A 250 -3.41 48.54 18.93
C GLN A 250 -2.75 47.16 19.14
N VAL A 251 -1.65 46.89 18.45
CA VAL A 251 -0.94 45.60 18.53
C VAL A 251 0.12 45.60 19.62
N MET A 252 0.59 46.78 20.04
CA MET A 252 1.62 46.94 21.07
C MET A 252 1.06 47.14 22.49
N ARG A 253 -0.25 47.28 22.65
CA ARG A 253 -0.93 47.31 23.95
C ARG A 253 -1.35 45.88 24.35
#